data_d7f3d62b847f07b7314caa3133525046
#
_entry.id   d7f3d62b847f07b7314caa3133525046
#
_cell.length_a   1.000
_cell.length_b   1.000
_cell.length_c   1.000
_cell.angle_alpha   90.00
_cell.angle_beta   90.00
_cell.angle_gamma   90.00
#
_symmetry.space_group_name_H-M   'P 1'
#
loop_
_entity.id
_entity.type
_entity.pdbx_description
1 polymer ?
#
loop_
_entity_poly.entity_id
_entity_poly.type
_entity_poly.pdbx_seq_one_letter_code
_entity_poly.pdbx_strand_id
1 'polypeptide(L)'
;MAFGPDGILFVGDSVGATVLALDTDDRKSAKSGGSFELKGVNTKIAALLGTEPDQILIQDVAVNPLSKKVYISVSRGRGPDAVPVILRADSSGKITELSLDKIKHSTVSLPNAPDPSAKDRRGQSLRLETITDLAFVDGKLIVAGLSNEEFASTLRSIPFPFAEAGTGAGIEIFHGAHGRFETNAPVRTLVGYNINNKPHILAAYTCTPLVTIPISELKPGSKVKGATIAELGNRNRPLDMIVYNKDGKDYVLMANSSRGVMKLPAARLDSYEPITAQTDKQGVPYETIASLKGVQQLDKFDDAQALMLTDDGGSLDLGTIALP
;
A
#
# COMPACT_ATOMS: atom_id res chain seq x y z
N MET A 1 1.64 -4.83 3.55
CA MET A 1 1.69 -6.25 3.12
C MET A 1 1.27 -6.37 1.66
N ALA A 2 1.74 -7.40 0.94
CA ALA A 2 1.25 -7.69 -0.41
C ALA A 2 1.29 -9.21 -0.65
N PHE A 3 0.34 -9.73 -1.41
CA PHE A 3 0.40 -11.12 -1.86
C PHE A 3 1.19 -11.25 -3.15
N GLY A 4 2.04 -12.26 -3.19
CA GLY A 4 2.74 -12.73 -4.39
C GLY A 4 2.14 -14.05 -4.91
N PRO A 5 2.89 -14.80 -5.71
CA PRO A 5 2.43 -16.08 -6.26
C PRO A 5 2.22 -17.12 -5.14
N ASP A 6 1.36 -18.09 -5.41
CA ASP A 6 1.18 -19.31 -4.60
C ASP A 6 0.93 -19.09 -3.10
N GLY A 7 0.25 -17.97 -2.74
CA GLY A 7 -0.08 -17.68 -1.34
C GLY A 7 1.12 -17.17 -0.52
N ILE A 8 2.19 -16.72 -1.16
CA ILE A 8 3.29 -16.02 -0.49
C ILE A 8 2.80 -14.65 -0.05
N LEU A 9 2.95 -14.34 1.23
CA LEU A 9 2.66 -13.04 1.82
C LEU A 9 3.98 -12.28 2.06
N PHE A 10 4.13 -11.15 1.39
CA PHE A 10 5.22 -10.21 1.67
C PHE A 10 4.84 -9.29 2.82
N VAL A 11 5.74 -9.17 3.79
CA VAL A 11 5.56 -8.32 4.97
C VAL A 11 6.77 -7.42 5.12
N GLY A 12 6.53 -6.11 5.18
CA GLY A 12 7.58 -5.12 5.41
C GLY A 12 7.77 -4.86 6.90
N ASP A 13 9.00 -5.00 7.38
CA ASP A 13 9.44 -4.55 8.70
C ASP A 13 10.29 -3.29 8.53
N SER A 14 9.68 -2.12 8.75
CA SER A 14 10.37 -0.83 8.66
C SER A 14 11.43 -0.66 9.74
N VAL A 15 11.19 -1.17 10.94
CA VAL A 15 12.15 -1.07 12.06
C VAL A 15 13.40 -1.90 11.78
N GLY A 16 13.22 -3.15 11.35
CA GLY A 16 14.31 -4.03 10.93
C GLY A 16 14.90 -3.69 9.56
N ALA A 17 14.27 -2.81 8.77
CA ALA A 17 14.61 -2.55 7.37
C ALA A 17 14.71 -3.85 6.56
N THR A 18 13.69 -4.67 6.65
CA THR A 18 13.68 -6.03 6.09
C THR A 18 12.32 -6.30 5.47
N VAL A 19 12.30 -7.08 4.41
CA VAL A 19 11.07 -7.68 3.89
C VAL A 19 11.13 -9.20 4.07
N LEU A 20 10.04 -9.75 4.60
CA LEU A 20 9.84 -11.18 4.74
C LEU A 20 8.89 -11.66 3.64
N ALA A 21 9.17 -12.83 3.06
CA ALA A 21 8.25 -13.57 2.21
C ALA A 21 7.82 -14.82 2.98
N LEU A 22 6.58 -14.83 3.44
CA LEU A 22 6.01 -15.89 4.28
C LEU A 22 5.22 -16.87 3.40
N ASP A 23 5.54 -18.15 3.44
CA ASP A 23 4.73 -19.19 2.82
C ASP A 23 3.54 -19.52 3.74
N THR A 24 2.40 -18.92 3.44
CA THR A 24 1.21 -19.06 4.29
C THR A 24 0.55 -20.44 4.20
N ASP A 25 0.97 -21.30 3.26
CA ASP A 25 0.34 -22.58 2.90
C ASP A 25 -1.17 -22.46 2.59
N ASP A 26 -1.65 -21.26 2.32
CA ASP A 26 -3.05 -20.94 2.07
C ASP A 26 -3.32 -20.83 0.55
N ARG A 27 -3.30 -22.02 -0.12
CA ARG A 27 -3.40 -22.16 -1.57
C ARG A 27 -4.76 -22.65 -2.06
N LYS A 28 -5.67 -22.98 -1.14
CA LYS A 28 -6.98 -23.53 -1.51
C LYS A 28 -7.84 -22.43 -2.12
N SER A 29 -8.13 -22.55 -3.40
CA SER A 29 -9.01 -21.60 -4.10
C SER A 29 -10.39 -21.55 -3.46
N ALA A 30 -10.85 -20.33 -3.16
CA ALA A 30 -12.23 -20.09 -2.77
C ALA A 30 -13.12 -20.05 -4.02
N LYS A 31 -14.41 -20.32 -3.83
CA LYS A 31 -15.42 -20.05 -4.87
C LYS A 31 -15.55 -18.53 -5.04
N SER A 32 -15.64 -18.08 -6.28
CA SER A 32 -15.92 -16.67 -6.60
C SER A 32 -17.33 -16.25 -6.12
N GLY A 33 -17.51 -14.96 -5.86
CA GLY A 33 -18.82 -14.36 -5.55
C GLY A 33 -19.26 -14.43 -4.09
N GLY A 34 -18.37 -14.80 -3.17
CA GLY A 34 -18.61 -14.65 -1.74
C GLY A 34 -18.47 -13.17 -1.30
N SER A 35 -19.17 -12.78 -0.24
CA SER A 35 -18.94 -11.52 0.46
C SER A 35 -18.14 -11.77 1.74
N PHE A 36 -17.44 -10.76 2.19
CA PHE A 36 -16.75 -10.77 3.49
C PHE A 36 -17.30 -9.63 4.34
N GLU A 37 -17.64 -9.91 5.59
CA GLU A 37 -18.09 -8.91 6.55
C GLU A 37 -17.62 -9.26 7.97
N LEU A 38 -16.96 -8.32 8.62
CA LEU A 38 -16.46 -8.45 9.97
C LEU A 38 -16.61 -7.11 10.70
N LYS A 39 -17.74 -6.92 11.37
CA LYS A 39 -18.05 -5.70 12.14
C LYS A 39 -17.31 -5.69 13.47
N GLY A 40 -16.90 -4.49 13.92
CA GLY A 40 -16.17 -4.31 15.17
C GLY A 40 -14.87 -5.11 15.20
N VAL A 41 -14.11 -5.11 14.09
CA VAL A 41 -12.93 -5.95 13.94
C VAL A 41 -11.87 -5.64 15.00
N ASN A 42 -11.69 -4.38 15.39
CA ASN A 42 -10.78 -3.99 16.47
C ASN A 42 -11.18 -4.60 17.84
N THR A 43 -12.47 -4.62 18.17
CA THR A 43 -12.98 -5.26 19.39
C THR A 43 -12.77 -6.78 19.39
N LYS A 44 -13.02 -7.43 18.25
CA LYS A 44 -12.82 -8.87 18.11
C LYS A 44 -11.35 -9.25 18.19
N ILE A 45 -10.47 -8.46 17.58
CA ILE A 45 -9.01 -8.65 17.66
C ILE A 45 -8.53 -8.42 19.10
N ALA A 46 -9.01 -7.38 19.77
CA ALA A 46 -8.67 -7.11 21.17
C ALA A 46 -9.01 -8.28 22.08
N ALA A 47 -10.23 -8.82 21.94
CA ALA A 47 -10.67 -9.99 22.69
C ALA A 47 -9.81 -11.23 22.39
N LEU A 48 -9.41 -11.45 21.13
CA LEU A 48 -8.52 -12.55 20.73
C LEU A 48 -7.13 -12.42 21.34
N LEU A 49 -6.58 -11.20 21.37
CA LEU A 49 -5.21 -10.93 21.81
C LEU A 49 -5.10 -10.57 23.29
N GLY A 50 -6.21 -10.58 24.05
CA GLY A 50 -6.23 -10.31 25.48
C GLY A 50 -5.86 -8.87 25.83
N THR A 51 -6.43 -7.89 25.11
CA THR A 51 -6.18 -6.46 25.30
C THR A 51 -7.45 -5.64 25.06
N GLU A 52 -7.36 -4.32 25.18
CA GLU A 52 -8.47 -3.40 24.93
C GLU A 52 -8.49 -2.93 23.46
N PRO A 53 -9.68 -2.56 22.90
CA PRO A 53 -9.81 -2.15 21.49
C PRO A 53 -8.96 -0.94 21.11
N ASP A 54 -8.72 0.01 22.02
CA ASP A 54 -7.88 1.17 21.82
C ASP A 54 -6.38 0.84 21.77
N GLN A 55 -5.99 -0.36 22.22
CA GLN A 55 -4.65 -0.91 22.14
C GLN A 55 -4.40 -1.70 20.83
N ILE A 56 -5.41 -1.77 19.96
CA ILE A 56 -5.27 -2.40 18.65
C ILE A 56 -5.06 -1.30 17.60
N LEU A 57 -3.98 -1.43 16.83
CA LEU A 57 -3.74 -0.61 15.66
C LEU A 57 -3.62 -1.52 14.44
N ILE A 58 -4.62 -1.49 13.57
CA ILE A 58 -4.56 -2.18 12.28
C ILE A 58 -3.64 -1.38 11.38
N GLN A 59 -2.52 -1.97 10.99
CA GLN A 59 -1.50 -1.33 10.17
C GLN A 59 -1.79 -1.52 8.69
N ASP A 60 -2.31 -2.70 8.32
CA ASP A 60 -2.52 -3.05 6.92
C ASP A 60 -3.45 -4.26 6.78
N VAL A 61 -4.13 -4.36 5.64
CA VAL A 61 -4.94 -5.51 5.24
C VAL A 61 -4.55 -5.99 3.85
N ALA A 62 -4.52 -7.31 3.66
CA ALA A 62 -4.24 -7.92 2.36
C ALA A 62 -5.16 -9.14 2.13
N VAL A 63 -5.74 -9.23 0.95
CA VAL A 63 -6.59 -10.36 0.52
C VAL A 63 -5.72 -11.39 -0.18
N ASN A 64 -5.75 -12.64 0.29
CA ASN A 64 -5.15 -13.73 -0.46
C ASN A 64 -5.94 -13.95 -1.76
N PRO A 65 -5.35 -13.75 -2.95
CA PRO A 65 -6.06 -13.84 -4.22
C PRO A 65 -6.61 -15.24 -4.51
N LEU A 66 -6.06 -16.28 -3.87
CA LEU A 66 -6.51 -17.67 -4.03
C LEU A 66 -7.65 -17.99 -3.08
N SER A 67 -7.43 -17.88 -1.78
CA SER A 67 -8.37 -18.34 -0.75
C SER A 67 -9.43 -17.32 -0.38
N LYS A 68 -9.25 -16.06 -0.77
CA LYS A 68 -10.08 -14.90 -0.36
C LYS A 68 -10.12 -14.67 1.15
N LYS A 69 -9.22 -15.28 1.91
CA LYS A 69 -9.02 -14.92 3.31
C LYS A 69 -8.31 -13.59 3.41
N VAL A 70 -8.66 -12.85 4.44
CA VAL A 70 -8.10 -11.53 4.72
C VAL A 70 -7.00 -11.67 5.76
N TYR A 71 -5.83 -11.15 5.45
CA TYR A 71 -4.69 -11.06 6.36
C TYR A 71 -4.62 -9.64 6.90
N ILE A 72 -4.41 -9.52 8.20
CA ILE A 72 -4.47 -8.26 8.94
C ILE A 72 -3.18 -8.11 9.74
N SER A 73 -2.40 -7.07 9.43
CA SER A 73 -1.24 -6.69 10.23
C SER A 73 -1.69 -5.77 11.36
N VAL A 74 -1.35 -6.14 12.58
CA VAL A 74 -1.81 -5.47 13.80
C VAL A 74 -0.62 -5.17 14.71
N SER A 75 -0.61 -4.00 15.34
CA SER A 75 0.17 -3.76 16.54
C SER A 75 -0.72 -3.92 17.76
N ARG A 76 -0.34 -4.84 18.68
CA ARG A 76 -0.91 -4.96 20.00
C ARG A 76 -0.14 -4.06 20.96
N GLY A 77 -0.79 -3.07 21.53
CA GLY A 77 -0.18 -2.00 22.30
C GLY A 77 0.15 -0.77 21.46
N ARG A 78 0.68 0.24 22.12
CA ARG A 78 1.06 1.52 21.54
C ARG A 78 2.52 1.85 21.84
N GLY A 79 3.14 2.65 20.99
CA GLY A 79 4.53 3.10 21.17
C GLY A 79 5.57 2.01 20.87
N PRO A 80 6.79 2.15 21.42
CA PRO A 80 7.93 1.29 21.05
C PRO A 80 7.79 -0.16 21.52
N ASP A 81 6.96 -0.43 22.51
CA ASP A 81 6.76 -1.77 23.07
C ASP A 81 5.58 -2.51 22.42
N ALA A 82 4.99 -1.93 21.37
CA ALA A 82 3.90 -2.56 20.64
C ALA A 82 4.38 -3.85 19.95
N VAL A 83 3.62 -4.93 20.13
CA VAL A 83 3.96 -6.24 19.56
C VAL A 83 3.25 -6.42 18.23
N PRO A 84 3.98 -6.62 17.12
CA PRO A 84 3.38 -6.89 15.83
C PRO A 84 2.79 -8.30 15.79
N VAL A 85 1.59 -8.44 15.23
CA VAL A 85 0.88 -9.70 15.05
C VAL A 85 0.28 -9.73 13.65
N ILE A 86 0.34 -10.88 12.98
CA ILE A 86 -0.39 -11.10 11.73
C ILE A 86 -1.57 -12.02 12.03
N LEU A 87 -2.75 -11.56 11.68
CA LEU A 87 -3.99 -12.31 11.83
C LEU A 87 -4.53 -12.72 10.46
N ARG A 88 -5.33 -13.77 10.45
CA ARG A 88 -6.03 -14.25 9.26
C ARG A 88 -7.50 -14.43 9.58
N ALA A 89 -8.38 -13.82 8.80
CA ALA A 89 -9.81 -13.95 8.91
C ALA A 89 -10.39 -14.67 7.68
N ASP A 90 -11.35 -15.56 7.89
CA ASP A 90 -12.07 -16.26 6.83
C ASP A 90 -13.49 -15.68 6.62
N SER A 91 -14.19 -16.15 5.59
CA SER A 91 -15.54 -15.68 5.24
C SER A 91 -16.61 -15.99 6.30
N SER A 92 -16.31 -16.82 7.30
CA SER A 92 -17.20 -17.05 8.45
C SER A 92 -17.01 -15.99 9.54
N GLY A 93 -16.04 -15.09 9.40
CA GLY A 93 -15.65 -14.10 10.39
C GLY A 93 -14.76 -14.66 11.50
N LYS A 94 -14.25 -15.89 11.34
CA LYS A 94 -13.30 -16.48 12.29
C LYS A 94 -11.92 -15.87 12.09
N ILE A 95 -11.39 -15.25 13.16
CA ILE A 95 -10.04 -14.69 13.21
C ILE A 95 -9.10 -15.69 13.87
N THR A 96 -7.91 -15.90 13.30
CA THR A 96 -6.85 -16.73 13.86
C THR A 96 -5.51 -16.02 13.72
N GLU A 97 -4.62 -16.23 14.68
CA GLU A 97 -3.24 -15.76 14.55
C GLU A 97 -2.47 -16.61 13.55
N LEU A 98 -1.66 -15.97 12.72
CA LEU A 98 -0.68 -16.64 11.86
C LEU A 98 0.59 -16.89 12.69
N SER A 99 0.78 -18.12 13.18
CA SER A 99 2.00 -18.48 13.90
C SER A 99 3.21 -18.38 12.98
N LEU A 100 4.21 -17.62 13.39
CA LEU A 100 5.46 -17.45 12.66
C LEU A 100 6.55 -18.46 13.08
N ASP A 101 6.34 -19.24 14.15
CA ASP A 101 7.38 -20.11 14.74
C ASP A 101 7.95 -21.16 13.78
N LYS A 102 7.12 -21.67 12.86
CA LYS A 102 7.50 -22.73 11.92
C LYS A 102 7.16 -22.41 10.48
N ILE A 103 6.80 -21.15 10.21
CA ILE A 103 6.45 -20.74 8.85
C ILE A 103 7.70 -20.75 7.96
N LYS A 104 7.59 -21.36 6.80
CA LYS A 104 8.65 -21.25 5.80
C LYS A 104 8.72 -19.80 5.31
N HIS A 105 9.89 -19.23 5.36
CA HIS A 105 10.08 -17.84 4.93
C HIS A 105 11.45 -17.63 4.32
N SER A 106 11.56 -16.57 3.56
CA SER A 106 12.81 -15.95 3.16
C SER A 106 12.78 -14.48 3.51
N THR A 107 13.96 -13.89 3.69
CA THR A 107 14.11 -12.47 4.05
C THR A 107 15.08 -11.78 3.12
N VAL A 108 14.86 -10.48 2.93
CA VAL A 108 15.80 -9.61 2.26
C VAL A 108 15.96 -8.32 3.05
N SER A 109 17.20 -7.96 3.37
CA SER A 109 17.52 -6.71 4.04
C SER A 109 17.58 -5.56 3.04
N LEU A 110 17.08 -4.39 3.44
CA LEU A 110 17.07 -3.18 2.62
C LEU A 110 18.28 -2.33 3.02
N PRO A 111 19.31 -2.20 2.15
CA PRO A 111 20.47 -1.37 2.45
C PRO A 111 20.08 0.11 2.49
N ASN A 112 20.92 0.92 3.13
CA ASN A 112 20.76 2.37 3.20
C ASN A 112 19.43 2.84 3.78
N ALA A 113 18.86 2.08 4.73
CA ALA A 113 17.69 2.52 5.47
C ALA A 113 18.02 3.75 6.33
N PRO A 114 17.06 4.65 6.61
CA PRO A 114 17.25 5.74 7.53
C PRO A 114 17.78 5.26 8.89
N ASP A 115 18.66 6.03 9.52
CA ASP A 115 19.16 5.73 10.86
C ASP A 115 18.00 5.59 11.84
N PRO A 116 18.01 4.61 12.77
CA PRO A 116 16.94 4.43 13.76
C PRO A 116 16.63 5.68 14.60
N SER A 117 17.62 6.55 14.81
CA SER A 117 17.47 7.81 15.55
C SER A 117 17.04 9.00 14.68
N ALA A 118 17.09 8.87 13.35
CA ALA A 118 16.76 9.94 12.43
C ALA A 118 15.28 10.34 12.52
N LYS A 119 15.04 11.65 12.58
CA LYS A 119 13.70 12.25 12.68
C LYS A 119 13.49 13.31 11.62
N ASP A 120 12.25 13.47 11.20
CA ASP A 120 11.83 14.59 10.37
C ASP A 120 11.73 15.90 11.18
N ARG A 121 11.38 17.01 10.51
CA ARG A 121 11.21 18.33 11.13
C ARG A 121 10.09 18.38 12.19
N ARG A 122 9.20 17.39 12.21
CA ARG A 122 8.08 17.26 13.17
C ARG A 122 8.41 16.28 14.29
N GLY A 123 9.66 15.75 14.33
CA GLY A 123 10.10 14.78 15.32
C GLY A 123 9.61 13.33 15.06
N GLN A 124 9.03 13.05 13.88
CA GLN A 124 8.61 11.70 13.52
C GLN A 124 9.81 10.87 13.06
N SER A 125 9.84 9.60 13.42
CA SER A 125 10.93 8.70 13.03
C SER A 125 10.93 8.48 11.51
N LEU A 126 12.06 8.79 10.86
CA LEU A 126 12.27 8.48 9.45
C LEU A 126 12.46 6.96 9.22
N ARG A 127 12.91 6.23 10.26
CA ARG A 127 13.08 4.78 10.20
C ARG A 127 11.74 4.06 9.92
N LEU A 128 10.65 4.55 10.48
CA LEU A 128 9.32 3.99 10.24
C LEU A 128 8.81 4.21 8.80
N GLU A 129 9.44 5.11 8.05
CA GLU A 129 9.16 5.37 6.63
C GLU A 129 10.09 4.57 5.68
N THR A 130 10.90 3.63 6.20
CA THR A 130 11.78 2.76 5.38
C THR A 130 10.97 1.96 4.38
N ILE A 131 9.79 1.48 4.79
CA ILE A 131 8.81 0.79 3.96
C ILE A 131 7.48 1.46 4.20
N THR A 132 6.92 2.05 3.17
CA THR A 132 5.62 2.74 3.23
C THR A 132 4.52 2.00 2.48
N ASP A 133 4.90 1.22 1.47
CA ASP A 133 3.97 0.35 0.73
C ASP A 133 4.71 -0.73 -0.06
N LEU A 134 4.01 -1.80 -0.43
CA LEU A 134 4.51 -2.96 -1.16
C LEU A 134 3.54 -3.34 -2.29
N ALA A 135 4.06 -3.67 -3.46
CA ALA A 135 3.29 -4.31 -4.53
C ALA A 135 4.08 -5.41 -5.22
N PHE A 136 3.44 -6.51 -5.57
CA PHE A 136 4.05 -7.56 -6.39
C PHE A 136 3.62 -7.39 -7.84
N VAL A 137 4.58 -7.13 -8.73
CA VAL A 137 4.34 -6.81 -10.13
C VAL A 137 5.36 -7.52 -11.00
N ASP A 138 4.91 -8.28 -11.98
CA ASP A 138 5.76 -8.91 -13.00
C ASP A 138 6.95 -9.69 -12.41
N GLY A 139 6.68 -10.54 -11.42
CA GLY A 139 7.69 -11.39 -10.76
C GLY A 139 8.64 -10.64 -9.81
N LYS A 140 8.36 -9.39 -9.50
CA LYS A 140 9.17 -8.54 -8.63
C LYS A 140 8.34 -7.94 -7.52
N LEU A 141 8.93 -7.86 -6.34
CA LEU A 141 8.39 -7.06 -5.26
C LEU A 141 8.90 -5.62 -5.39
N ILE A 142 7.97 -4.69 -5.50
CA ILE A 142 8.27 -3.26 -5.47
C ILE A 142 8.07 -2.77 -4.05
N VAL A 143 9.12 -2.20 -3.47
CA VAL A 143 9.14 -1.67 -2.11
C VAL A 143 9.30 -0.16 -2.17
N ALA A 144 8.29 0.56 -1.70
CA ALA A 144 8.35 2.02 -1.57
C ALA A 144 8.79 2.41 -0.16
N GLY A 145 9.51 3.52 -0.05
CA GLY A 145 9.88 4.10 1.24
C GLY A 145 10.97 5.15 1.16
N LEU A 146 11.63 5.36 2.29
CA LEU A 146 12.78 6.26 2.38
C LEU A 146 14.09 5.51 2.53
N SER A 147 15.14 6.09 1.99
CA SER A 147 16.53 5.71 2.24
C SER A 147 17.30 6.89 2.86
N ASN A 148 18.55 6.66 3.28
CA ASN A 148 19.47 7.71 3.71
C ASN A 148 20.37 8.22 2.56
N GLU A 149 19.98 7.95 1.32
CA GLU A 149 20.69 8.40 0.13
C GLU A 149 20.30 9.85 -0.24
N GLU A 150 21.03 10.45 -1.19
CA GLU A 150 20.77 11.82 -1.67
C GLU A 150 19.30 12.02 -2.09
N PHE A 151 18.74 11.06 -2.85
CA PHE A 151 17.32 10.99 -3.14
C PHE A 151 16.69 10.04 -2.13
N ALA A 152 16.14 10.59 -1.04
CA ALA A 152 15.60 9.77 0.03
C ALA A 152 14.32 9.02 -0.36
N SER A 153 13.49 9.60 -1.25
CA SER A 153 12.34 8.89 -1.84
C SER A 153 12.83 7.75 -2.71
N THR A 154 12.47 6.53 -2.38
CA THR A 154 13.09 5.34 -2.99
C THR A 154 12.05 4.29 -3.37
N LEU A 155 12.24 3.70 -4.55
CA LEU A 155 11.59 2.46 -4.97
C LEU A 155 12.65 1.38 -5.19
N ARG A 156 12.43 0.20 -4.60
CA ARG A 156 13.26 -0.99 -4.85
C ARG A 156 12.47 -2.02 -5.64
N SER A 157 13.08 -2.54 -6.70
CA SER A 157 12.51 -3.61 -7.53
C SER A 157 13.29 -4.89 -7.27
N ILE A 158 12.74 -5.77 -6.42
CA ILE A 158 13.43 -6.97 -5.91
C ILE A 158 12.83 -8.20 -6.57
N PRO A 159 13.59 -8.99 -7.31
CA PRO A 159 13.10 -10.25 -7.89
C PRO A 159 12.65 -11.24 -6.81
N PHE A 160 11.63 -12.02 -7.10
CA PHE A 160 11.23 -13.13 -6.24
C PHE A 160 11.29 -14.46 -7.02
N PRO A 161 11.91 -15.53 -6.47
CA PRO A 161 12.52 -15.66 -5.14
C PRO A 161 13.61 -14.63 -4.86
N PHE A 162 13.73 -14.21 -3.57
CA PHE A 162 14.64 -13.13 -3.19
C PHE A 162 16.09 -13.42 -3.59
N ALA A 163 16.69 -12.43 -4.23
CA ALA A 163 18.12 -12.18 -4.28
C ALA A 163 18.45 -11.01 -3.33
N GLU A 164 19.61 -10.40 -3.47
CA GLU A 164 19.91 -9.16 -2.75
C GLU A 164 18.99 -8.02 -3.21
N ALA A 165 18.55 -7.18 -2.27
CA ALA A 165 17.71 -6.03 -2.60
C ALA A 165 18.44 -4.96 -3.41
N GLY A 166 19.76 -4.88 -3.29
CA GLY A 166 20.55 -3.80 -3.84
C GLY A 166 20.15 -2.42 -3.28
N THR A 167 20.84 -1.38 -3.72
CA THR A 167 20.40 0.00 -3.50
C THR A 167 19.11 0.28 -4.26
N GLY A 168 18.25 1.14 -3.74
CA GLY A 168 17.02 1.52 -4.43
C GLY A 168 17.26 2.45 -5.62
N ALA A 169 16.22 2.65 -6.42
CA ALA A 169 16.16 3.76 -7.36
C ALA A 169 15.65 4.99 -6.59
N GLY A 170 16.43 6.07 -6.59
CA GLY A 170 16.01 7.35 -6.02
C GLY A 170 15.01 8.05 -6.93
N ILE A 171 13.90 8.52 -6.38
CA ILE A 171 12.78 9.07 -7.14
C ILE A 171 12.71 10.59 -6.98
N GLU A 172 12.66 11.28 -8.13
CA GLU A 172 12.32 12.71 -8.23
C GLU A 172 10.93 12.85 -8.82
N ILE A 173 10.08 13.68 -8.21
CA ILE A 173 8.78 14.04 -8.73
C ILE A 173 8.62 15.56 -8.79
N PHE A 174 7.82 16.07 -9.72
CA PHE A 174 7.32 17.44 -9.63
C PHE A 174 6.08 17.46 -8.73
N HIS A 175 6.16 18.19 -7.63
CA HIS A 175 5.05 18.34 -6.68
C HIS A 175 4.32 19.67 -6.99
N GLY A 176 3.20 19.59 -7.71
CA GLY A 176 2.51 20.76 -8.22
C GLY A 176 2.02 21.70 -7.11
N ALA A 177 1.48 21.16 -6.01
CA ALA A 177 1.05 21.97 -4.87
C ALA A 177 2.20 22.82 -4.27
N HIS A 178 3.44 22.33 -4.37
CA HIS A 178 4.63 23.04 -3.89
C HIS A 178 5.39 23.79 -5.00
N GLY A 179 5.04 23.57 -6.28
CA GLY A 179 5.63 24.20 -7.44
C GLY A 179 7.12 23.87 -7.67
N ARG A 180 7.57 22.68 -7.26
CA ARG A 180 8.98 22.29 -7.32
C ARG A 180 9.20 20.79 -7.45
N PHE A 181 10.40 20.41 -7.87
CA PHE A 181 10.85 19.02 -7.80
C PHE A 181 11.19 18.63 -6.36
N GLU A 182 10.85 17.40 -5.98
CA GLU A 182 11.11 16.83 -4.66
C GLU A 182 11.68 15.42 -4.79
N THR A 183 12.67 15.09 -3.94
CA THR A 183 13.39 13.82 -3.90
C THR A 183 13.34 13.14 -2.54
N ASN A 184 12.59 13.72 -1.59
CA ASN A 184 12.54 13.28 -0.19
C ASN A 184 11.13 12.99 0.32
N ALA A 185 10.11 13.13 -0.53
CA ALA A 185 8.74 12.78 -0.18
C ALA A 185 8.54 11.26 -0.34
N PRO A 186 8.16 10.50 0.71
CA PRO A 186 7.87 9.09 0.53
C PRO A 186 6.58 8.87 -0.24
N VAL A 187 6.56 7.85 -1.09
CA VAL A 187 5.31 7.30 -1.64
C VAL A 187 4.42 6.89 -0.48
N ARG A 188 3.13 7.15 -0.55
CA ARG A 188 2.17 6.75 0.50
C ARG A 188 1.44 5.47 0.18
N THR A 189 1.07 5.31 -1.09
CA THR A 189 0.51 4.07 -1.60
C THR A 189 0.86 3.92 -3.08
N LEU A 190 0.95 2.70 -3.55
CA LEU A 190 1.31 2.38 -4.92
C LEU A 190 0.57 1.15 -5.44
N VAL A 191 0.36 1.10 -6.75
CA VAL A 191 -0.12 -0.10 -7.44
C VAL A 191 0.64 -0.30 -8.75
N GLY A 192 0.75 -1.56 -9.19
CA GLY A 192 1.19 -1.87 -10.54
C GLY A 192 0.09 -1.64 -11.57
N TYR A 193 0.44 -1.06 -12.70
CA TYR A 193 -0.47 -0.89 -13.83
C TYR A 193 0.29 -0.92 -15.17
N ASN A 194 -0.32 -1.52 -16.20
CA ASN A 194 0.26 -1.55 -17.53
C ASN A 194 -0.16 -0.33 -18.34
N ILE A 195 0.80 0.50 -18.73
CA ILE A 195 0.60 1.63 -19.66
C ILE A 195 1.26 1.24 -20.98
N ASN A 196 0.49 1.18 -22.06
CA ASN A 196 0.98 0.77 -23.39
C ASN A 196 1.74 -0.57 -23.35
N ASN A 197 1.19 -1.58 -22.66
CA ASN A 197 1.78 -2.90 -22.45
C ASN A 197 3.17 -2.89 -21.76
N LYS A 198 3.50 -1.81 -21.06
CA LYS A 198 4.71 -1.72 -20.24
C LYS A 198 4.30 -1.61 -18.77
N PRO A 199 4.91 -2.40 -17.87
CA PRO A 199 4.61 -2.34 -16.46
C PRO A 199 5.12 -1.03 -15.84
N HIS A 200 4.24 -0.33 -15.14
CA HIS A 200 4.48 0.90 -14.41
C HIS A 200 4.04 0.77 -12.96
N ILE A 201 4.57 1.62 -12.14
CA ILE A 201 4.02 1.94 -10.82
C ILE A 201 3.22 3.24 -10.94
N LEU A 202 1.97 3.19 -10.45
CA LEU A 202 1.22 4.38 -10.09
C LEU A 202 1.51 4.64 -8.62
N ALA A 203 2.13 5.78 -8.32
CA ALA A 203 2.51 6.15 -6.96
C ALA A 203 1.78 7.43 -6.54
N ALA A 204 1.19 7.43 -5.34
CA ALA A 204 0.53 8.59 -4.78
C ALA A 204 1.27 9.10 -3.54
N TYR A 205 1.39 10.43 -3.43
CA TYR A 205 2.14 11.14 -2.39
C TYR A 205 1.23 12.02 -1.54
N THR A 206 1.70 12.46 -0.39
CA THR A 206 0.99 13.47 0.43
C THR A 206 0.75 14.73 -0.39
N CYS A 207 -0.38 15.40 -0.20
CA CYS A 207 -0.94 16.46 -1.06
C CYS A 207 -1.34 15.99 -2.46
N THR A 208 -1.31 14.68 -2.66
CA THR A 208 -1.88 13.90 -3.77
C THR A 208 -1.37 14.17 -5.18
N PRO A 209 -0.07 14.36 -5.42
CA PRO A 209 0.43 14.05 -6.75
C PRO A 209 0.25 12.55 -7.04
N LEU A 210 -0.31 12.24 -8.21
CA LEU A 210 -0.31 10.90 -8.79
C LEU A 210 0.76 10.84 -9.87
N VAL A 211 1.66 9.88 -9.73
CA VAL A 211 2.89 9.79 -10.52
C VAL A 211 2.97 8.45 -11.21
N THR A 212 3.38 8.42 -12.47
CA THR A 212 3.71 7.19 -13.20
C THR A 212 5.22 7.00 -13.25
N ILE A 213 5.67 5.77 -13.00
CA ILE A 213 7.09 5.40 -12.98
C ILE A 213 7.26 4.07 -13.71
N PRO A 214 8.01 3.99 -14.84
CA PRO A 214 8.27 2.73 -15.52
C PRO A 214 9.08 1.77 -14.63
N ILE A 215 8.63 0.53 -14.45
CA ILE A 215 9.36 -0.46 -13.63
C ILE A 215 10.74 -0.77 -14.23
N SER A 216 10.88 -0.67 -15.55
CA SER A 216 12.16 -0.90 -16.24
C SER A 216 13.27 0.09 -15.87
N GLU A 217 12.90 1.27 -15.31
CA GLU A 217 13.85 2.30 -14.86
C GLU A 217 14.29 2.10 -13.41
N LEU A 218 13.59 1.26 -12.63
CA LEU A 218 13.90 0.97 -11.24
C LEU A 218 15.13 0.05 -11.11
N LYS A 219 16.28 0.55 -11.51
CA LYS A 219 17.55 -0.16 -11.38
C LYS A 219 18.26 0.28 -10.10
N PRO A 220 19.03 -0.63 -9.45
CA PRO A 220 19.81 -0.26 -8.26
C PRO A 220 20.68 0.99 -8.50
N GLY A 221 20.57 1.98 -7.62
CA GLY A 221 21.34 3.23 -7.66
C GLY A 221 20.93 4.22 -8.75
N SER A 222 19.90 3.94 -9.57
CA SER A 222 19.42 4.91 -10.56
C SER A 222 18.71 6.09 -9.90
N LYS A 223 18.72 7.24 -10.59
CA LYS A 223 17.89 8.41 -10.25
C LYS A 223 16.79 8.48 -11.33
N VAL A 224 15.55 8.31 -10.92
CA VAL A 224 14.40 8.21 -11.81
C VAL A 224 13.49 9.41 -11.62
N LYS A 225 13.12 10.04 -12.72
CA LYS A 225 12.16 11.13 -12.74
C LYS A 225 10.78 10.57 -13.04
N GLY A 226 9.92 10.54 -12.00
CA GLY A 226 8.52 10.17 -12.16
C GLY A 226 7.73 11.26 -12.90
N ALA A 227 6.78 10.86 -13.73
CA ALA A 227 5.88 11.78 -14.41
C ALA A 227 4.65 12.05 -13.53
N THR A 228 4.51 13.26 -12.99
CA THR A 228 3.32 13.68 -12.24
C THR A 228 2.19 13.94 -13.23
N ILE A 229 1.22 13.04 -13.28
CA ILE A 229 0.09 13.08 -14.23
C ILE A 229 -1.19 13.67 -13.64
N ALA A 230 -1.23 13.84 -12.32
CA ALA A 230 -2.33 14.52 -11.64
C ALA A 230 -1.88 15.16 -10.33
N GLU A 231 -2.49 16.28 -10.01
CA GLU A 231 -2.61 16.87 -8.68
C GLU A 231 -4.08 16.80 -8.27
N LEU A 232 -4.38 16.02 -7.23
CA LEU A 232 -5.75 15.70 -6.83
C LEU A 232 -6.27 16.57 -5.69
N GLY A 233 -5.52 17.57 -5.32
CA GLY A 233 -5.85 18.57 -4.30
C GLY A 233 -4.99 18.45 -3.05
N ASN A 234 -4.48 19.58 -2.66
CA ASN A 234 -3.56 19.78 -1.54
C ASN A 234 -4.23 19.49 -0.16
N ARG A 235 -3.44 19.39 0.92
CA ARG A 235 -3.87 19.08 2.31
C ARG A 235 -4.62 17.75 2.45
N ASN A 236 -4.18 16.76 1.73
CA ASN A 236 -4.74 15.43 1.69
C ASN A 236 -3.62 14.38 1.69
N ARG A 237 -3.88 13.23 2.28
CA ARG A 237 -2.96 12.08 2.25
C ARG A 237 -3.69 10.91 1.62
N PRO A 238 -3.16 10.32 0.54
CA PRO A 238 -3.64 9.04 0.07
C PRO A 238 -3.35 7.98 1.14
N LEU A 239 -4.32 7.14 1.40
CA LEU A 239 -4.25 6.10 2.42
C LEU A 239 -3.96 4.76 1.77
N ASP A 240 -4.70 4.47 0.68
CA ASP A 240 -4.57 3.23 -0.05
C ASP A 240 -5.19 3.33 -1.44
N MET A 241 -4.78 2.45 -2.39
CA MET A 241 -5.39 2.42 -3.72
C MET A 241 -5.32 1.04 -4.37
N ILE A 242 -6.31 0.76 -5.20
CA ILE A 242 -6.40 -0.45 -6.04
C ILE A 242 -6.69 -0.08 -7.49
N VAL A 243 -6.33 -0.98 -8.41
CA VAL A 243 -6.76 -0.93 -9.81
C VAL A 243 -7.79 -2.03 -10.08
N TYR A 244 -8.84 -1.69 -10.79
CA TYR A 244 -9.88 -2.64 -11.17
C TYR A 244 -10.45 -2.35 -12.56
N ASN A 245 -11.02 -3.39 -13.19
CA ASN A 245 -11.76 -3.26 -14.44
C ASN A 245 -13.26 -3.30 -14.16
N LYS A 246 -14.01 -2.40 -14.78
CA LYS A 246 -15.47 -2.42 -14.78
C LYS A 246 -15.97 -2.08 -16.18
N ASP A 247 -16.80 -2.96 -16.73
CA ASP A 247 -17.40 -2.81 -18.06
C ASP A 247 -16.35 -2.54 -19.16
N GLY A 248 -15.20 -3.24 -19.08
CA GLY A 248 -14.11 -3.12 -20.03
C GLY A 248 -13.24 -1.86 -19.88
N LYS A 249 -13.43 -1.09 -18.81
CA LYS A 249 -12.64 0.11 -18.50
C LYS A 249 -11.89 -0.05 -17.19
N ASP A 250 -10.65 0.38 -17.18
CA ASP A 250 -9.82 0.35 -15.98
C ASP A 250 -9.97 1.64 -15.18
N TYR A 251 -9.99 1.47 -13.86
CA TYR A 251 -10.10 2.55 -12.88
C TYR A 251 -9.11 2.35 -11.74
N VAL A 252 -8.67 3.47 -11.16
CA VAL A 252 -8.05 3.51 -9.84
C VAL A 252 -9.12 3.90 -8.82
N LEU A 253 -9.22 3.15 -7.73
CA LEU A 253 -9.98 3.54 -6.54
C LEU A 253 -8.96 3.90 -5.45
N MET A 254 -9.02 5.12 -4.94
CA MET A 254 -8.05 5.66 -3.97
C MET A 254 -8.76 6.20 -2.73
N ALA A 255 -8.46 5.65 -1.56
CA ALA A 255 -8.89 6.18 -0.27
C ALA A 255 -7.99 7.34 0.16
N ASN A 256 -8.59 8.36 0.77
CA ASN A 256 -7.90 9.58 1.18
C ASN A 256 -8.32 10.05 2.57
N SER A 257 -7.40 10.67 3.29
CA SER A 257 -7.62 11.13 4.68
C SER A 257 -8.66 12.23 4.82
N SER A 258 -8.82 13.10 3.83
CA SER A 258 -9.69 14.28 3.91
C SER A 258 -10.61 14.51 2.71
N ARG A 259 -10.49 13.69 1.65
CA ARG A 259 -11.29 13.84 0.42
C ARG A 259 -12.12 12.61 0.07
N GLY A 260 -12.24 11.65 0.99
CA GLY A 260 -12.99 10.41 0.81
C GLY A 260 -12.34 9.49 -0.24
N VAL A 261 -13.15 8.66 -0.87
CA VAL A 261 -12.70 7.72 -1.88
C VAL A 261 -12.87 8.33 -3.27
N MET A 262 -11.78 8.38 -4.02
CA MET A 262 -11.74 8.89 -5.39
C MET A 262 -11.72 7.73 -6.37
N LYS A 263 -12.52 7.83 -7.44
CA LYS A 263 -12.48 6.98 -8.62
C LYS A 263 -11.87 7.76 -9.77
N LEU A 264 -10.77 7.25 -10.33
CA LEU A 264 -10.06 7.87 -11.45
C LEU A 264 -10.07 6.92 -12.66
N PRO A 265 -10.29 7.41 -13.89
CA PRO A 265 -10.09 6.59 -15.07
C PRO A 265 -8.60 6.25 -15.23
N ALA A 266 -8.29 4.98 -15.47
CA ALA A 266 -6.92 4.52 -15.68
C ALA A 266 -6.58 4.32 -17.17
N ALA A 267 -7.56 4.36 -18.05
CA ALA A 267 -7.30 4.28 -19.48
C ALA A 267 -6.53 5.52 -19.98
N ARG A 268 -5.52 5.29 -20.82
CA ARG A 268 -4.74 6.36 -21.47
C ARG A 268 -4.03 7.30 -20.50
N LEU A 269 -3.47 6.80 -19.41
CA LEU A 269 -2.67 7.62 -18.50
C LEU A 269 -1.45 8.26 -19.18
N ASP A 270 -0.96 7.66 -20.26
CA ASP A 270 0.09 8.17 -21.13
C ASP A 270 -0.29 9.42 -21.93
N SER A 271 -1.59 9.75 -22.04
CA SER A 271 -2.05 10.95 -22.75
C SER A 271 -2.02 12.22 -21.90
N TYR A 272 -1.76 12.09 -20.61
CA TYR A 272 -1.65 13.24 -19.71
C TYR A 272 -0.22 13.77 -19.70
N GLU A 273 -0.05 15.02 -20.12
CA GLU A 273 1.25 15.69 -20.06
C GLU A 273 1.72 15.83 -18.61
N PRO A 274 3.01 15.60 -18.34
CA PRO A 274 3.56 15.78 -17.00
C PRO A 274 3.37 17.21 -16.48
N ILE A 275 2.85 17.34 -15.28
CA ILE A 275 2.69 18.63 -14.60
C ILE A 275 4.08 19.16 -14.22
N THR A 276 4.37 20.40 -14.63
CA THR A 276 5.66 21.08 -14.38
C THR A 276 5.48 22.53 -13.92
N ALA A 277 4.23 22.95 -13.65
CA ALA A 277 3.90 24.25 -13.11
C ALA A 277 3.09 24.12 -11.82
N GLN A 278 3.19 25.11 -10.94
CA GLN A 278 2.47 25.09 -9.67
C GLN A 278 0.96 25.04 -9.90
N THR A 279 0.32 24.07 -9.26
CA THR A 279 -1.14 23.87 -9.30
C THR A 279 -1.59 23.03 -8.11
N ASP A 280 -2.80 23.27 -7.63
CA ASP A 280 -3.43 22.45 -6.58
C ASP A 280 -4.30 21.32 -7.16
N LYS A 281 -4.77 21.47 -8.40
CA LYS A 281 -5.64 20.48 -9.05
C LYS A 281 -5.51 20.57 -10.58
N GLN A 282 -5.02 19.47 -11.18
CA GLN A 282 -4.82 19.34 -12.61
C GLN A 282 -4.61 17.87 -13.01
N GLY A 283 -4.71 17.55 -14.29
CA GLY A 283 -4.39 16.25 -14.88
C GLY A 283 -5.56 15.28 -14.85
N VAL A 284 -5.33 14.03 -14.44
CA VAL A 284 -6.36 12.97 -14.46
C VAL A 284 -7.57 13.38 -13.63
N PRO A 285 -8.78 13.41 -14.21
CA PRO A 285 -9.98 13.77 -13.46
C PRO A 285 -10.34 12.67 -12.46
N TYR A 286 -11.14 13.02 -11.44
CA TYR A 286 -11.67 12.06 -10.51
C TYR A 286 -13.12 12.37 -10.11
N GLU A 287 -13.81 11.32 -9.71
CA GLU A 287 -15.11 11.38 -9.05
C GLU A 287 -14.94 10.97 -7.58
N THR A 288 -15.57 11.69 -6.65
CA THR A 288 -15.64 11.29 -5.24
C THR A 288 -16.86 10.42 -5.02
N ILE A 289 -16.65 9.21 -4.50
CA ILE A 289 -17.72 8.26 -4.21
C ILE A 289 -18.31 8.59 -2.82
N ALA A 290 -19.36 9.40 -2.80
CA ALA A 290 -19.92 9.98 -1.58
C ALA A 290 -20.45 8.94 -0.57
N SER A 291 -20.80 7.73 -1.02
CA SER A 291 -21.27 6.63 -0.16
C SER A 291 -20.14 5.94 0.60
N LEU A 292 -18.87 6.09 0.18
CA LEU A 292 -17.71 5.46 0.81
C LEU A 292 -17.06 6.43 1.79
N LYS A 293 -17.45 6.33 3.06
CA LYS A 293 -16.96 7.20 4.14
C LYS A 293 -16.08 6.41 5.11
N GLY A 294 -15.16 7.10 5.77
CA GLY A 294 -14.31 6.51 6.82
C GLY A 294 -13.33 5.45 6.33
N VAL A 295 -13.13 5.29 5.03
CA VAL A 295 -12.24 4.26 4.48
C VAL A 295 -10.81 4.58 4.85
N GLN A 296 -10.17 3.61 5.54
CA GLN A 296 -8.79 3.69 5.99
C GLN A 296 -7.86 2.87 5.08
N GLN A 297 -8.35 1.73 4.59
CA GLN A 297 -7.58 0.84 3.72
C GLN A 297 -8.48 0.16 2.69
N LEU A 298 -7.88 -0.23 1.59
CA LEU A 298 -8.50 -0.91 0.46
C LEU A 298 -7.64 -2.09 0.03
N ASP A 299 -8.29 -3.18 -0.41
CA ASP A 299 -7.63 -4.18 -1.24
C ASP A 299 -8.61 -4.77 -2.26
N LYS A 300 -8.08 -5.33 -3.34
CA LYS A 300 -8.92 -6.02 -4.34
C LYS A 300 -9.36 -7.38 -3.80
N PHE A 301 -10.66 -7.55 -3.55
CA PHE A 301 -11.18 -8.83 -3.09
C PHE A 301 -11.33 -9.83 -4.25
N ASP A 302 -12.01 -9.41 -5.32
CA ASP A 302 -12.11 -10.13 -6.59
C ASP A 302 -12.35 -9.14 -7.75
N ASP A 303 -12.80 -9.62 -8.91
CA ASP A 303 -13.04 -8.75 -10.06
C ASP A 303 -14.31 -7.88 -9.95
N ALA A 304 -15.18 -8.18 -8.98
CA ALA A 304 -16.43 -7.45 -8.74
C ALA A 304 -16.43 -6.65 -7.43
N GLN A 305 -15.51 -6.96 -6.51
CA GLN A 305 -15.54 -6.43 -5.14
C GLN A 305 -14.18 -5.94 -4.66
N ALA A 306 -14.21 -4.87 -3.86
CA ALA A 306 -13.08 -4.43 -3.03
C ALA A 306 -13.35 -4.78 -1.57
N LEU A 307 -12.29 -5.12 -0.83
CA LEU A 307 -12.27 -5.14 0.63
C LEU A 307 -11.99 -3.72 1.11
N MET A 308 -12.68 -3.28 2.15
CA MET A 308 -12.42 -2.00 2.82
C MET A 308 -12.34 -2.18 4.33
N LEU A 309 -11.39 -1.49 4.94
CA LEU A 309 -11.39 -1.18 6.36
C LEU A 309 -11.98 0.22 6.54
N THR A 310 -13.05 0.33 7.32
CA THR A 310 -13.73 1.60 7.59
C THR A 310 -13.71 1.92 9.07
N ASP A 311 -13.60 3.21 9.39
CA ASP A 311 -13.72 3.74 10.76
C ASP A 311 -15.03 4.52 10.89
N ASP A 312 -15.90 4.08 11.80
CA ASP A 312 -17.12 4.77 12.20
C ASP A 312 -17.01 5.17 13.68
N GLY A 313 -16.33 6.30 13.92
CA GLY A 313 -16.18 6.85 15.25
C GLY A 313 -15.43 5.98 16.25
N GLY A 314 -14.43 5.22 15.78
CA GLY A 314 -13.57 4.33 16.58
C GLY A 314 -13.98 2.85 16.56
N SER A 315 -15.12 2.51 15.96
CA SER A 315 -15.45 1.13 15.59
C SER A 315 -14.92 0.85 14.20
N LEU A 316 -14.05 -0.14 14.07
CA LEU A 316 -13.48 -0.53 12.78
C LEU A 316 -14.29 -1.70 12.20
N ASP A 317 -14.76 -1.52 10.97
CA ASP A 317 -15.45 -2.56 10.21
C ASP A 317 -14.62 -2.96 9.00
N LEU A 318 -14.55 -4.26 8.72
CA LEU A 318 -13.85 -4.81 7.57
C LEU A 318 -14.86 -5.56 6.70
N GLY A 319 -15.06 -5.11 5.48
CA GLY A 319 -16.10 -5.69 4.62
C GLY A 319 -15.88 -5.45 3.13
N THR A 320 -16.55 -6.26 2.32
CA THR A 320 -16.52 -6.12 0.86
C THR A 320 -17.63 -5.20 0.37
N ILE A 321 -17.29 -4.45 -0.67
CA ILE A 321 -18.25 -3.64 -1.44
C ILE A 321 -18.17 -4.01 -2.91
N ALA A 322 -19.26 -3.80 -3.64
CA ALA A 322 -19.22 -3.84 -5.10
C ALA A 322 -18.31 -2.70 -5.61
N LEU A 323 -17.44 -3.00 -6.57
CA LEU A 323 -16.59 -2.00 -7.23
C LEU A 323 -17.47 -0.95 -7.94
N PRO A 324 -17.26 0.37 -7.68
CA PRO A 324 -18.13 1.45 -8.17
C PRO A 324 -18.01 1.71 -9.67
#